data_fc045cbcc75c34a02c9dba0058f7c316
#
_entry.id   fc045cbcc75c34a02c9dba0058f7c316
#
_cell.length_a   1.000
_cell.length_b   1.000
_cell.length_c   1.000
_cell.angle_alpha   90.00
_cell.angle_beta   90.00
_cell.angle_gamma   90.00
#
_symmetry.space_group_name_H-M   'P 1'
#
loop_
_entity.id
_entity.type
_entity.pdbx_description
1 polymer ?
#
loop_
_entity_poly.entity_id
_entity_poly.type
_entity_poly.pdbx_seq_one_letter_code
_entity_poly.pdbx_strand_id
1 'polypeptide(L)'
;MLEPSAEQDLSALMAWANRDGVARLRVKDEGRTIRWEIEGTSYYWKTDGGGIAWAEPGPAQCALRCPRDVLRKLVRRTLPFFLAIWATREVQFDGEFSDAFRLGYLLLGDKRTRRIVFLAHCFLNMNTRFPEGADFAGANVPLVELLLQSEVGIVQMPCPEFLCLGLEKTNWGVGSAATIRDSFRRVAESVANQVAAYLGLGYEVLGIIGMNPSPSCGVETSKGKGTMLGLDRDTSEQEEPGVFIEELTRLIQKRGLPLPPVFGVRRTLPGEGGLEKQLQQVRERLSGNPQGPECLG
;
A
#
# COMPACT_ATOMS: atom_id res chain seq x y z
N MET A 1 2.02 4.39 -42.71
CA MET A 1 1.49 5.36 -41.73
C MET A 1 2.61 6.33 -41.39
N LEU A 2 2.33 7.66 -41.43
CA LEU A 2 3.30 8.66 -41.00
C LEU A 2 3.55 8.47 -39.49
N GLU A 3 4.82 8.54 -39.08
CA GLU A 3 5.16 8.46 -37.66
C GLU A 3 4.67 9.68 -36.89
N PRO A 4 4.10 9.50 -35.66
CA PRO A 4 3.55 10.61 -34.88
C PRO A 4 4.63 11.68 -34.61
N SER A 5 4.26 12.96 -34.53
CA SER A 5 5.17 14.04 -34.21
C SER A 5 5.57 14.01 -32.71
N ALA A 6 6.63 14.75 -32.33
CA ALA A 6 7.01 14.87 -30.91
C ALA A 6 5.86 15.45 -30.07
N GLU A 7 5.13 16.39 -30.64
CA GLU A 7 3.95 17.00 -29.99
C GLU A 7 2.82 15.96 -29.78
N GLN A 8 2.59 15.08 -30.75
CA GLN A 8 1.61 14.00 -30.62
C GLN A 8 2.04 12.98 -29.56
N ASP A 9 3.33 12.60 -29.51
CA ASP A 9 3.88 11.73 -28.48
C ASP A 9 3.72 12.34 -27.07
N LEU A 10 4.03 13.62 -26.91
CA LEU A 10 3.86 14.36 -25.66
C LEU A 10 2.37 14.54 -25.28
N SER A 11 1.49 14.79 -26.24
CA SER A 11 0.04 14.86 -26.03
C SER A 11 -0.52 13.53 -25.54
N ALA A 12 -0.08 12.41 -26.14
CA ALA A 12 -0.50 11.08 -25.72
C ALA A 12 -0.07 10.77 -24.28
N LEU A 13 1.16 11.13 -23.93
CA LEU A 13 1.69 10.96 -22.56
C LEU A 13 0.91 11.81 -21.56
N MET A 14 0.62 13.07 -21.90
CA MET A 14 -0.16 13.99 -21.07
C MET A 14 -1.59 13.48 -20.88
N ALA A 15 -2.25 13.01 -21.94
CA ALA A 15 -3.59 12.46 -21.87
C ALA A 15 -3.65 11.19 -20.99
N TRP A 16 -2.62 10.36 -21.06
CA TRP A 16 -2.51 9.20 -20.16
C TRP A 16 -2.33 9.65 -18.71
N ALA A 17 -1.38 10.54 -18.43
CA ALA A 17 -1.10 11.03 -17.09
C ALA A 17 -2.33 11.66 -16.43
N ASN A 18 -3.14 12.39 -17.22
CA ASN A 18 -4.37 13.00 -16.73
C ASN A 18 -5.50 12.00 -16.44
N ARG A 19 -5.45 10.80 -17.02
CA ARG A 19 -6.41 9.72 -16.71
C ARG A 19 -5.94 8.83 -15.56
N ASP A 20 -4.64 8.66 -15.38
CA ASP A 20 -4.09 7.83 -14.32
C ASP A 20 -4.22 8.53 -12.96
N GLY A 21 -4.99 7.92 -12.06
CA GLY A 21 -5.28 8.50 -10.74
C GLY A 21 -4.02 8.72 -9.89
N VAL A 22 -3.01 7.87 -10.03
CA VAL A 22 -1.74 8.01 -9.29
C VAL A 22 -0.86 9.07 -9.92
N ALA A 23 -0.78 9.15 -11.25
CA ALA A 23 -0.06 10.21 -11.93
C ALA A 23 -0.64 11.58 -11.56
N ARG A 24 -1.98 11.73 -11.56
CA ARG A 24 -2.67 12.96 -11.12
C ARG A 24 -2.33 13.37 -9.69
N LEU A 25 -2.32 12.40 -8.75
CA LEU A 25 -1.97 12.68 -7.36
C LEU A 25 -0.52 13.17 -7.21
N ARG A 26 0.39 12.75 -8.08
CA ARG A 26 1.81 13.16 -8.05
C ARG A 26 2.05 14.57 -8.58
N VAL A 27 1.17 15.08 -9.43
CA VAL A 27 1.29 16.43 -10.02
C VAL A 27 0.33 17.43 -9.39
N LYS A 28 -0.52 17.01 -8.45
CA LYS A 28 -1.64 17.78 -7.90
C LYS A 28 -1.25 19.07 -7.20
N ASP A 29 -0.10 19.12 -6.54
CA ASP A 29 0.19 20.18 -5.57
C ASP A 29 1.20 21.22 -6.08
N GLU A 30 1.59 21.20 -7.37
CA GLU A 30 2.74 21.99 -7.78
C GLU A 30 2.56 22.64 -9.15
N GLY A 31 2.29 23.92 -9.17
CA GLY A 31 2.31 24.74 -10.39
C GLY A 31 3.70 24.78 -11.04
N ARG A 32 4.19 23.62 -11.52
CA ARG A 32 5.50 23.48 -12.16
C ARG A 32 5.39 23.59 -13.66
N THR A 33 6.33 24.32 -14.27
CA THR A 33 6.55 24.34 -15.71
C THR A 33 7.70 23.41 -16.06
N ILE A 34 7.44 22.49 -17.00
CA ILE A 34 8.37 21.50 -17.50
C ILE A 34 8.66 21.80 -18.95
N ARG A 35 9.94 21.94 -19.33
CA ARG A 35 10.35 22.14 -20.70
C ARG A 35 10.87 20.80 -21.28
N TRP A 36 10.29 20.40 -22.40
CA TRP A 36 10.79 19.33 -23.23
C TRP A 36 11.53 19.94 -24.43
N GLU A 37 12.76 19.54 -24.66
CA GLU A 37 13.54 19.96 -25.81
C GLU A 37 13.83 18.74 -26.67
N ILE A 38 13.15 18.64 -27.81
CA ILE A 38 13.19 17.51 -28.73
C ILE A 38 13.69 18.01 -30.08
N GLU A 39 14.90 17.54 -30.49
CA GLU A 39 15.50 17.93 -31.78
C GLU A 39 15.52 19.44 -32.00
N GLY A 40 15.86 20.21 -30.96
CA GLY A 40 15.94 21.67 -31.01
C GLY A 40 14.60 22.41 -30.89
N THR A 41 13.49 21.71 -30.83
CA THR A 41 12.17 22.32 -30.58
C THR A 41 11.80 22.19 -29.11
N SER A 42 11.35 23.30 -28.51
CA SER A 42 10.91 23.33 -27.11
C SER A 42 9.41 23.26 -26.99
N TYR A 43 8.95 22.41 -26.07
CA TYR A 43 7.57 22.21 -25.70
C TYR A 43 7.41 22.45 -24.21
N TYR A 44 6.32 23.06 -23.78
CA TYR A 44 6.13 23.43 -22.39
C TYR A 44 4.87 22.82 -21.82
N TRP A 45 5.01 22.19 -20.66
CA TRP A 45 3.91 21.69 -19.87
C TRP A 45 3.80 22.46 -18.57
N LYS A 46 2.59 22.60 -18.07
CA LYS A 46 2.32 23.10 -16.73
C LYS A 46 1.54 22.07 -15.96
N THR A 47 2.00 21.79 -14.74
CA THR A 47 1.23 21.03 -13.77
C THR A 47 0.42 22.00 -12.92
N ASP A 48 -0.87 21.77 -12.80
CA ASP A 48 -1.74 22.49 -11.87
C ASP A 48 -2.58 21.48 -11.11
N GLY A 49 -3.26 21.90 -10.04
CA GLY A 49 -4.00 21.02 -9.12
C GLY A 49 -4.99 20.05 -9.75
N GLY A 50 -5.11 20.01 -11.07
CA GLY A 50 -5.99 19.13 -11.83
C GLY A 50 -5.29 18.15 -12.78
N GLY A 51 -4.01 18.40 -13.13
CA GLY A 51 -3.31 17.57 -14.10
C GLY A 51 -2.15 18.26 -14.81
N ILE A 52 -1.92 17.88 -16.06
CA ILE A 52 -0.90 18.45 -16.93
C ILE A 52 -1.58 19.07 -18.14
N ALA A 53 -1.18 20.28 -18.48
CA ALA A 53 -1.65 20.99 -19.66
C ALA A 53 -0.47 21.57 -20.44
N TRP A 54 -0.70 21.91 -21.72
CA TRP A 54 0.22 22.72 -22.49
C TRP A 54 0.36 24.12 -21.86
N ALA A 55 1.56 24.66 -21.90
CA ALA A 55 1.87 25.99 -21.40
C ALA A 55 2.56 26.84 -22.46
N GLU A 56 2.42 28.16 -22.33
CA GLU A 56 3.18 29.13 -23.13
C GLU A 56 4.68 29.06 -22.80
N PRO A 57 5.56 29.34 -23.76
CA PRO A 57 6.98 29.45 -23.53
C PRO A 57 7.33 30.40 -22.38
N GLY A 58 8.15 29.92 -21.43
CA GLY A 58 8.52 30.71 -20.27
C GLY A 58 9.58 30.01 -19.41
N PRO A 59 9.91 30.56 -18.23
CA PRO A 59 10.81 29.94 -17.29
C PRO A 59 10.26 28.57 -16.86
N ALA A 60 11.14 27.55 -16.88
CA ALA A 60 10.81 26.19 -16.46
C ALA A 60 11.60 25.81 -15.21
N GLN A 61 10.96 25.12 -14.27
CA GLN A 61 11.63 24.60 -13.08
C GLN A 61 12.46 23.35 -13.38
N CYS A 62 12.11 22.61 -14.44
CA CYS A 62 12.95 21.53 -14.94
C CYS A 62 12.85 21.41 -16.46
N ALA A 63 13.89 20.83 -17.05
CA ALA A 63 13.97 20.59 -18.48
C ALA A 63 14.45 19.17 -18.78
N LEU A 64 13.90 18.59 -19.84
CA LEU A 64 14.33 17.30 -20.40
C LEU A 64 14.72 17.52 -21.86
N ARG A 65 15.90 17.06 -22.22
CA ARG A 65 16.38 17.12 -23.61
C ARG A 65 16.68 15.68 -24.07
N CYS A 66 16.09 15.28 -25.17
CA CYS A 66 16.38 13.97 -25.78
C CYS A 66 16.05 13.97 -27.30
N PRO A 67 16.63 13.03 -28.06
CA PRO A 67 16.18 12.72 -29.41
C PRO A 67 14.74 12.20 -29.43
N ARG A 68 14.10 12.32 -30.57
CA ARG A 68 12.69 11.89 -30.73
C ARG A 68 12.46 10.38 -30.58
N ASP A 69 13.42 9.58 -31.04
CA ASP A 69 13.33 8.11 -30.86
C ASP A 69 13.41 7.72 -29.40
N VAL A 70 14.19 8.45 -28.59
CA VAL A 70 14.28 8.28 -27.13
C VAL A 70 12.97 8.70 -26.48
N LEU A 71 12.38 9.85 -26.86
CA LEU A 71 11.06 10.25 -26.39
C LEU A 71 10.02 9.15 -26.62
N ARG A 72 9.99 8.55 -27.81
CA ARG A 72 9.07 7.44 -28.13
C ARG A 72 9.28 6.21 -27.26
N LYS A 73 10.55 5.85 -27.00
CA LYS A 73 10.87 4.74 -26.09
C LYS A 73 10.35 5.02 -24.68
N LEU A 74 10.45 6.28 -24.22
CA LEU A 74 9.92 6.69 -22.92
C LEU A 74 8.37 6.61 -22.91
N VAL A 75 7.71 7.16 -23.93
CA VAL A 75 6.24 7.14 -24.06
C VAL A 75 5.70 5.71 -24.15
N ARG A 76 6.36 4.85 -24.90
CA ARG A 76 6.04 3.42 -25.02
C ARG A 76 6.52 2.58 -23.83
N ARG A 77 7.23 3.20 -22.87
CA ARG A 77 7.77 2.55 -21.68
C ARG A 77 8.73 1.38 -21.95
N THR A 78 9.37 1.39 -23.11
CA THR A 78 10.40 0.42 -23.50
C THR A 78 11.79 0.84 -23.02
N LEU A 79 11.99 2.11 -22.64
CA LEU A 79 13.18 2.63 -22.00
C LEU A 79 12.81 3.17 -20.62
N PRO A 80 13.36 2.61 -19.52
CA PRO A 80 13.13 3.12 -18.18
C PRO A 80 13.69 4.54 -18.04
N PHE A 81 12.86 5.47 -17.55
CA PHE A 81 13.22 6.90 -17.46
C PHE A 81 14.48 7.16 -16.66
N PHE A 82 14.61 6.54 -15.49
CA PHE A 82 15.80 6.72 -14.65
C PHE A 82 17.05 6.10 -15.27
N LEU A 83 16.91 5.01 -15.99
CA LEU A 83 18.04 4.43 -16.76
C LEU A 83 18.48 5.41 -17.85
N ALA A 84 17.53 6.03 -18.54
CA ALA A 84 17.81 6.99 -19.61
C ALA A 84 18.52 8.26 -19.11
N ILE A 85 18.22 8.72 -17.89
CA ILE A 85 18.86 9.90 -17.29
C ILE A 85 20.23 9.54 -16.69
N TRP A 86 20.28 8.51 -15.84
CA TRP A 86 21.45 8.32 -14.98
C TRP A 86 22.46 7.32 -15.48
N ALA A 87 22.04 6.32 -16.25
CA ALA A 87 22.94 5.30 -16.73
C ALA A 87 23.33 5.49 -18.20
N THR A 88 22.35 5.51 -19.13
CA THR A 88 22.66 5.64 -20.56
C THR A 88 22.84 7.10 -21.01
N ARG A 89 22.36 8.05 -20.22
CA ARG A 89 22.39 9.50 -20.52
C ARG A 89 21.75 9.88 -21.85
N GLU A 90 20.83 9.08 -22.33
CA GLU A 90 20.04 9.36 -23.52
C GLU A 90 19.06 10.53 -23.32
N VAL A 91 18.73 10.82 -22.05
CA VAL A 91 17.95 12.00 -21.63
C VAL A 91 18.84 12.89 -20.76
N GLN A 92 19.03 14.12 -21.18
CA GLN A 92 19.63 15.15 -20.34
C GLN A 92 18.53 15.77 -19.49
N PHE A 93 18.73 15.77 -18.18
CA PHE A 93 17.80 16.35 -17.22
C PHE A 93 18.47 17.54 -16.52
N ASP A 94 17.75 18.66 -16.47
CA ASP A 94 18.14 19.85 -15.74
C ASP A 94 16.98 20.23 -14.80
N GLY A 95 17.25 20.33 -13.49
CA GLY A 95 16.27 20.58 -12.46
C GLY A 95 16.64 19.88 -11.15
N GLU A 96 15.78 20.03 -10.15
CA GLU A 96 15.97 19.37 -8.87
C GLU A 96 15.73 17.85 -8.96
N PHE A 97 16.46 17.09 -8.15
CA PHE A 97 16.32 15.63 -8.09
C PHE A 97 14.89 15.16 -7.82
N SER A 98 14.15 15.91 -6.99
CA SER A 98 12.73 15.66 -6.72
C SER A 98 11.86 15.75 -7.96
N ASP A 99 12.17 16.66 -8.90
CA ASP A 99 11.44 16.78 -10.16
C ASP A 99 11.65 15.58 -11.07
N ALA A 100 12.88 15.03 -11.09
CA ALA A 100 13.15 13.79 -11.82
C ALA A 100 12.29 12.62 -11.30
N PHE A 101 12.13 12.49 -9.98
CA PHE A 101 11.25 11.46 -9.42
C PHE A 101 9.78 11.67 -9.79
N ARG A 102 9.28 12.90 -9.73
CA ARG A 102 7.89 13.23 -10.11
C ARG A 102 7.63 12.89 -11.57
N LEU A 103 8.52 13.33 -12.45
CA LEU A 103 8.45 13.00 -13.88
C LEU A 103 8.61 11.50 -14.13
N GLY A 104 9.45 10.83 -13.36
CA GLY A 104 9.60 9.37 -13.43
C GLY A 104 8.26 8.66 -13.26
N TYR A 105 7.42 9.09 -12.32
CA TYR A 105 6.09 8.49 -12.13
C TYR A 105 5.14 8.70 -13.31
N LEU A 106 5.33 9.75 -14.11
CA LEU A 106 4.57 9.98 -15.34
C LEU A 106 5.06 9.09 -16.50
N LEU A 107 6.38 8.86 -16.53
CA LEU A 107 7.06 8.18 -17.63
C LEU A 107 7.29 6.69 -17.38
N LEU A 108 7.27 6.28 -16.11
CA LEU A 108 7.41 4.87 -15.73
C LEU A 108 6.09 4.13 -15.98
N GLY A 109 6.18 3.02 -16.69
CA GLY A 109 5.14 2.01 -16.61
C GLY A 109 5.08 1.46 -15.19
N ASP A 110 3.93 1.49 -14.57
CA ASP A 110 3.76 0.89 -13.25
C ASP A 110 3.44 -0.60 -13.44
N LYS A 111 4.40 -1.47 -13.10
CA LYS A 111 4.22 -2.93 -13.10
C LYS A 111 3.59 -3.43 -11.79
N ARG A 112 3.39 -2.53 -10.82
CA ARG A 112 2.80 -2.89 -9.54
C ARG A 112 1.29 -3.04 -9.71
N THR A 113 0.71 -4.03 -9.05
CA THR A 113 -0.75 -4.21 -9.03
C THR A 113 -1.47 -3.09 -8.29
N ARG A 114 -0.74 -2.34 -7.41
CA ARG A 114 -1.29 -1.33 -6.49
C ARG A 114 -2.36 -1.89 -5.56
N ARG A 115 -2.39 -3.20 -5.38
CA ARG A 115 -3.30 -3.93 -4.51
C ARG A 115 -2.53 -4.42 -3.30
N ILE A 116 -3.00 -4.14 -2.11
CA ILE A 116 -2.32 -4.51 -0.87
C ILE A 116 -3.30 -5.03 0.18
N VAL A 117 -2.76 -5.83 1.10
CA VAL A 117 -3.42 -6.25 2.33
C VAL A 117 -2.53 -5.91 3.53
N PHE A 118 -3.14 -5.55 4.64
CA PHE A 118 -2.48 -5.47 5.94
C PHE A 118 -2.72 -6.79 6.67
N LEU A 119 -1.64 -7.47 7.06
CA LEU A 119 -1.70 -8.81 7.62
C LEU A 119 -1.16 -8.84 9.05
N ALA A 120 -1.88 -9.46 9.96
CA ALA A 120 -1.41 -9.64 11.34
C ALA A 120 -0.07 -10.38 11.39
N HIS A 121 0.85 -9.89 12.22
CA HIS A 121 2.24 -10.33 12.31
C HIS A 121 2.39 -11.84 12.42
N CYS A 122 1.60 -12.46 13.26
CA CYS A 122 1.72 -13.87 13.58
C CYS A 122 1.43 -14.81 12.39
N PHE A 123 0.73 -14.37 11.35
CA PHE A 123 0.61 -15.15 10.11
C PHE A 123 1.93 -15.27 9.35
N LEU A 124 2.81 -14.27 9.47
CA LEU A 124 4.14 -14.27 8.86
C LEU A 124 5.23 -14.78 9.79
N ASN A 125 5.00 -14.74 11.09
CA ASN A 125 5.97 -15.19 12.10
C ASN A 125 5.27 -15.74 13.34
N MET A 126 5.05 -17.05 13.35
CA MET A 126 4.42 -17.76 14.47
C MET A 126 5.28 -17.78 15.74
N ASN A 127 6.59 -17.52 15.65
CA ASN A 127 7.47 -17.51 16.82
C ASN A 127 7.14 -16.39 17.82
N THR A 128 6.27 -15.44 17.45
CA THR A 128 5.76 -14.42 18.37
C THR A 128 4.57 -14.91 19.21
N ARG A 129 4.10 -16.11 18.97
CA ARG A 129 3.04 -16.74 19.79
C ARG A 129 3.66 -17.55 20.90
N PHE A 130 2.90 -17.81 21.96
CA PHE A 130 3.28 -18.79 22.96
C PHE A 130 3.24 -20.19 22.33
N PRO A 131 4.04 -21.15 22.82
CA PRO A 131 4.26 -22.44 22.15
C PRO A 131 2.99 -23.21 21.78
N GLU A 132 2.04 -23.34 22.71
CA GLU A 132 0.76 -24.02 22.46
C GLU A 132 -0.20 -23.23 21.55
N GLY A 133 0.12 -21.98 21.28
CA GLY A 133 -0.64 -21.10 20.41
C GLY A 133 -0.14 -21.06 18.97
N ALA A 134 0.98 -21.72 18.65
CA ALA A 134 1.54 -21.76 17.31
C ALA A 134 0.93 -22.93 16.53
N ASP A 135 0.18 -22.62 15.48
CA ASP A 135 -0.45 -23.62 14.59
C ASP A 135 0.49 -24.09 13.47
N PHE A 136 1.54 -23.32 13.21
CA PHE A 136 2.56 -23.58 12.17
C PHE A 136 3.94 -23.34 12.77
N ALA A 137 4.95 -24.03 12.26
CA ALA A 137 6.32 -23.92 12.77
C ALA A 137 6.93 -22.51 12.59
N GLY A 138 6.63 -21.84 11.51
CA GLY A 138 7.19 -20.50 11.20
C GLY A 138 6.13 -19.50 10.77
N ALA A 139 5.39 -19.79 9.71
CA ALA A 139 4.36 -18.93 9.14
C ALA A 139 3.13 -19.73 8.74
N ASN A 140 2.00 -19.06 8.55
CA ASN A 140 0.81 -19.66 7.93
C ASN A 140 1.03 -19.75 6.41
N VAL A 141 1.78 -20.76 5.97
CA VAL A 141 2.18 -20.93 4.57
C VAL A 141 0.99 -20.93 3.64
N PRO A 142 -0.12 -21.66 3.85
CA PRO A 142 -1.25 -21.67 2.94
C PRO A 142 -1.88 -20.29 2.71
N LEU A 143 -2.00 -19.46 3.76
CA LEU A 143 -2.51 -18.11 3.64
C LEU A 143 -1.53 -17.20 2.89
N VAL A 144 -0.24 -17.30 3.21
CA VAL A 144 0.80 -16.49 2.55
C VAL A 144 0.89 -16.84 1.07
N GLU A 145 0.88 -18.13 0.72
CA GLU A 145 0.86 -18.57 -0.69
C GLU A 145 -0.35 -18.06 -1.44
N LEU A 146 -1.54 -18.11 -0.84
CA LEU A 146 -2.75 -17.55 -1.44
C LEU A 146 -2.59 -16.06 -1.75
N LEU A 147 -2.05 -15.28 -0.80
CA LEU A 147 -1.82 -13.84 -0.99
C LEU A 147 -0.81 -13.58 -2.11
N LEU A 148 0.29 -14.32 -2.16
CA LEU A 148 1.30 -14.21 -3.21
C LEU A 148 0.74 -14.57 -4.59
N GLN A 149 -0.06 -15.64 -4.69
CA GLN A 149 -0.72 -16.05 -5.93
C GLN A 149 -1.79 -15.04 -6.39
N SER A 150 -2.33 -14.25 -5.47
CA SER A 150 -3.30 -13.18 -5.78
C SER A 150 -2.63 -11.88 -6.22
N GLU A 151 -1.30 -11.85 -6.35
CA GLU A 151 -0.50 -10.69 -6.77
C GLU A 151 -0.77 -9.43 -5.92
N VAL A 152 -1.00 -9.61 -4.61
CA VAL A 152 -1.18 -8.51 -3.67
C VAL A 152 0.10 -8.25 -2.86
N GLY A 153 0.39 -6.97 -2.62
CA GLY A 153 1.44 -6.59 -1.69
C GLY A 153 1.01 -6.88 -0.24
N ILE A 154 1.87 -7.52 0.53
CA ILE A 154 1.61 -7.84 1.95
C ILE A 154 2.30 -6.81 2.82
N VAL A 155 1.53 -6.06 3.59
CA VAL A 155 2.03 -5.16 4.63
C VAL A 155 1.84 -5.84 5.98
N GLN A 156 2.94 -6.18 6.63
CA GLN A 156 2.92 -6.75 7.97
C GLN A 156 2.49 -5.70 9.00
N MET A 157 1.42 -5.97 9.73
CA MET A 157 1.10 -5.17 10.92
C MET A 157 2.03 -5.60 12.07
N PRO A 158 2.67 -4.66 12.78
CA PRO A 158 3.50 -5.01 13.95
C PRO A 158 2.68 -5.76 15.00
N CYS A 159 3.27 -6.73 15.69
CA CYS A 159 2.59 -7.43 16.77
C CYS A 159 2.51 -6.54 18.01
N PRO A 160 1.31 -6.06 18.40
CA PRO A 160 1.19 -5.16 19.55
C PRO A 160 1.53 -5.86 20.87
N GLU A 161 1.19 -7.14 21.01
CA GLU A 161 1.54 -7.91 22.20
C GLU A 161 3.06 -8.05 22.35
N PHE A 162 3.78 -8.40 21.27
CA PHE A 162 5.24 -8.51 21.31
C PHE A 162 5.88 -7.17 21.69
N LEU A 163 5.45 -6.06 21.06
CA LEU A 163 6.04 -4.76 21.29
C LEU A 163 5.71 -4.17 22.66
N CYS A 164 4.53 -4.45 23.19
CA CYS A 164 4.07 -3.82 24.43
C CYS A 164 4.18 -4.74 25.66
N LEU A 165 4.12 -6.06 25.46
CA LEU A 165 4.10 -7.05 26.55
C LEU A 165 5.33 -7.95 26.58
N GLY A 166 6.24 -7.80 25.60
CA GLY A 166 7.42 -8.64 25.44
C GLY A 166 7.17 -9.91 24.63
N LEU A 167 8.23 -10.53 24.12
CA LEU A 167 8.15 -11.73 23.28
C LEU A 167 7.48 -12.89 24.02
N GLU A 168 7.88 -13.15 25.26
CA GLU A 168 7.33 -14.20 26.12
C GLU A 168 6.00 -13.80 26.78
N LYS A 169 5.50 -12.59 26.51
CA LYS A 169 4.24 -12.04 27.04
C LYS A 169 4.11 -12.11 28.56
N THR A 170 5.24 -12.05 29.25
CA THR A 170 5.30 -12.11 30.73
C THR A 170 4.59 -10.95 31.41
N ASN A 171 4.31 -9.88 30.69
CA ASN A 171 3.61 -8.70 31.18
C ASN A 171 2.09 -8.75 30.91
N TRP A 172 1.52 -9.90 30.56
CA TRP A 172 0.08 -10.06 30.41
C TRP A 172 -0.65 -9.78 31.72
N GLY A 173 -1.67 -8.88 31.67
CA GLY A 173 -2.42 -8.49 32.87
C GLY A 173 -1.62 -7.63 33.87
N VAL A 174 -0.37 -7.26 33.52
CA VAL A 174 0.44 -6.36 34.36
C VAL A 174 0.29 -4.92 33.89
N GLY A 175 -0.12 -4.06 34.81
CA GLY A 175 -0.38 -2.64 34.50
C GLY A 175 -1.87 -2.32 34.39
N SER A 176 -2.18 -1.06 34.10
CA SER A 176 -3.56 -0.64 33.95
C SER A 176 -4.04 -0.89 32.51
N ALA A 177 -5.33 -1.18 32.34
CA ALA A 177 -5.97 -1.30 31.02
C ALA A 177 -5.74 -0.06 30.15
N ALA A 178 -5.73 1.12 30.76
CA ALA A 178 -5.49 2.38 30.07
C ALA A 178 -4.07 2.43 29.48
N THR A 179 -3.05 2.01 30.24
CA THR A 179 -1.65 1.98 29.79
C THR A 179 -1.46 0.99 28.64
N ILE A 180 -2.07 -0.19 28.75
CA ILE A 180 -1.98 -1.22 27.69
C ILE A 180 -2.67 -0.73 26.41
N ARG A 181 -3.89 -0.15 26.54
CA ARG A 181 -4.59 0.44 25.40
C ARG A 181 -3.81 1.58 24.74
N ASP A 182 -3.18 2.46 25.54
CA ASP A 182 -2.36 3.56 25.02
C ASP A 182 -1.15 3.02 24.21
N SER A 183 -0.50 2.00 24.73
CA SER A 183 0.61 1.35 24.03
C SER A 183 0.17 0.71 22.71
N PHE A 184 -0.97 0.02 22.72
CA PHE A 184 -1.54 -0.58 21.50
C PHE A 184 -1.98 0.48 20.49
N ARG A 185 -2.53 1.60 20.97
CA ARG A 185 -2.89 2.74 20.11
C ARG A 185 -1.68 3.31 19.39
N ARG A 186 -0.52 3.46 20.06
CA ARG A 186 0.72 3.93 19.41
C ARG A 186 1.17 3.00 18.28
N VAL A 187 1.04 1.69 18.47
CA VAL A 187 1.31 0.72 17.39
C VAL A 187 0.29 0.88 16.26
N ALA A 188 -0.99 1.03 16.59
CA ALA A 188 -2.06 1.23 15.61
C ALA A 188 -1.90 2.54 14.82
N GLU A 189 -1.37 3.61 15.43
CA GLU A 189 -1.08 4.87 14.74
C GLU A 189 -0.10 4.69 13.58
N SER A 190 0.95 3.87 13.74
CA SER A 190 1.91 3.61 12.68
C SER A 190 1.26 2.87 11.49
N VAL A 191 0.35 1.93 11.76
CA VAL A 191 -0.39 1.21 10.72
C VAL A 191 -1.41 2.13 10.05
N ALA A 192 -2.14 2.93 10.82
CA ALA A 192 -3.08 3.91 10.27
C ALA A 192 -2.39 4.95 9.38
N ASN A 193 -1.14 5.34 9.68
CA ASN A 193 -0.32 6.20 8.81
C ASN A 193 -0.02 5.52 7.47
N GLN A 194 0.31 4.23 7.49
CA GLN A 194 0.56 3.48 6.27
C GLN A 194 -0.72 3.31 5.44
N VAL A 195 -1.87 2.97 6.07
CA VAL A 195 -3.17 2.91 5.40
C VAL A 195 -3.48 4.25 4.72
N ALA A 196 -3.31 5.37 5.44
CA ALA A 196 -3.52 6.71 4.89
C ALA A 196 -2.62 6.99 3.68
N ALA A 197 -1.33 6.62 3.76
CA ALA A 197 -0.37 6.82 2.69
C ALA A 197 -0.74 6.02 1.43
N TYR A 198 -1.12 4.75 1.58
CA TYR A 198 -1.53 3.92 0.45
C TYR A 198 -2.83 4.44 -0.19
N LEU A 199 -3.87 4.70 0.60
CA LEU A 199 -5.14 5.23 0.09
C LEU A 199 -4.94 6.61 -0.57
N GLY A 200 -4.14 7.48 0.05
CA GLY A 200 -3.83 8.82 -0.48
C GLY A 200 -3.07 8.79 -1.80
N LEU A 201 -2.42 7.68 -2.13
CA LEU A 201 -1.72 7.47 -3.41
C LEU A 201 -2.52 6.61 -4.40
N GLY A 202 -3.80 6.35 -4.13
CA GLY A 202 -4.67 5.61 -5.04
C GLY A 202 -4.38 4.10 -5.08
N TYR A 203 -3.77 3.54 -4.04
CA TYR A 203 -3.67 2.09 -3.90
C TYR A 203 -4.99 1.52 -3.41
N GLU A 204 -5.31 0.33 -3.86
CA GLU A 204 -6.43 -0.46 -3.37
C GLU A 204 -5.99 -1.23 -2.12
N VAL A 205 -6.54 -0.88 -0.96
CA VAL A 205 -6.35 -1.64 0.28
C VAL A 205 -7.48 -2.66 0.38
N LEU A 206 -7.17 -3.89 -0.05
CA LEU A 206 -8.14 -4.99 -0.16
C LEU A 206 -8.62 -5.53 1.19
N GLY A 207 -7.84 -5.32 2.24
CA GLY A 207 -8.24 -5.71 3.57
C GLY A 207 -7.20 -5.52 4.65
N ILE A 208 -7.71 -5.49 5.88
CA ILE A 208 -6.96 -5.61 7.12
C ILE A 208 -7.31 -6.97 7.69
N ILE A 209 -6.35 -7.90 7.66
CA ILE A 209 -6.54 -9.31 8.02
C ILE A 209 -6.01 -9.55 9.43
N GLY A 210 -6.92 -9.73 10.37
CA GLY A 210 -6.61 -10.06 11.76
C GLY A 210 -6.66 -11.57 12.02
N MET A 211 -6.32 -11.97 13.24
CA MET A 211 -6.31 -13.37 13.66
C MET A 211 -7.37 -13.62 14.74
N ASN A 212 -8.39 -14.39 14.44
CA ASN A 212 -9.40 -14.84 15.40
C ASN A 212 -9.00 -16.17 16.10
N PRO A 213 -9.36 -16.32 17.35
CA PRO A 213 -9.69 -15.31 18.33
C PRO A 213 -8.41 -14.78 19.01
N SER A 214 -8.07 -13.52 18.80
CA SER A 214 -6.93 -12.90 19.46
C SER A 214 -7.38 -11.73 20.32
N PRO A 215 -6.88 -11.57 21.57
CA PRO A 215 -7.25 -10.43 22.42
C PRO A 215 -6.77 -9.09 21.86
N SER A 216 -5.78 -9.12 20.98
CA SER A 216 -5.22 -7.93 20.31
C SER A 216 -5.67 -7.79 18.86
N CYS A 217 -5.50 -8.83 18.05
CA CYS A 217 -5.66 -8.80 16.59
C CYS A 217 -6.92 -9.54 16.10
N GLY A 218 -7.81 -10.02 16.98
CA GLY A 218 -9.11 -10.57 16.60
C GLY A 218 -9.98 -9.52 15.92
N VAL A 219 -10.79 -9.94 14.95
CA VAL A 219 -11.70 -9.02 14.24
C VAL A 219 -13.14 -9.28 14.66
N GLU A 220 -13.63 -10.46 14.41
CA GLU A 220 -15.00 -10.85 14.78
C GLU A 220 -15.04 -11.37 16.22
N THR A 221 -13.96 -12.04 16.65
CA THR A 221 -13.93 -12.63 17.99
C THR A 221 -12.58 -12.40 18.68
N SER A 222 -12.62 -12.28 20.01
CA SER A 222 -11.44 -12.22 20.86
C SER A 222 -11.54 -13.24 22.01
N LYS A 223 -10.39 -13.62 22.57
CA LYS A 223 -10.31 -14.54 23.70
C LYS A 223 -9.33 -14.01 24.73
N GLY A 224 -9.79 -13.83 25.99
CA GLY A 224 -8.94 -13.35 27.08
C GLY A 224 -8.53 -11.88 26.97
N LYS A 225 -9.33 -11.03 26.32
CA LYS A 225 -9.10 -9.59 26.17
C LYS A 225 -9.11 -8.88 27.52
N GLY A 226 -10.10 -9.16 28.36
CA GLY A 226 -10.19 -8.62 29.71
C GLY A 226 -9.00 -9.04 30.56
N THR A 227 -8.61 -10.30 30.49
CA THR A 227 -7.43 -10.84 31.18
C THR A 227 -6.15 -10.16 30.74
N MET A 228 -5.95 -9.96 29.42
CA MET A 228 -4.79 -9.23 28.89
C MET A 228 -4.73 -7.80 29.41
N LEU A 229 -5.88 -7.15 29.56
CA LEU A 229 -6.00 -5.79 30.09
C LEU A 229 -5.93 -5.72 31.62
N GLY A 230 -5.87 -6.86 32.33
CA GLY A 230 -5.88 -6.89 33.80
C GLY A 230 -7.25 -6.52 34.42
N LEU A 231 -8.35 -6.67 33.65
CA LEU A 231 -9.71 -6.32 34.08
C LEU A 231 -10.45 -7.48 34.73
N ASP A 232 -10.19 -8.71 34.26
CA ASP A 232 -10.85 -9.94 34.71
C ASP A 232 -9.93 -11.15 34.53
N ARG A 233 -10.49 -12.34 34.68
CA ARG A 233 -9.83 -13.64 34.41
C ARG A 233 -10.62 -14.49 33.41
N ASP A 234 -11.52 -13.86 32.67
CA ASP A 234 -12.30 -14.56 31.66
C ASP A 234 -11.48 -14.83 30.42
N THR A 235 -11.30 -16.10 30.10
CA THR A 235 -10.61 -16.58 28.91
C THR A 235 -11.56 -17.19 27.90
N SER A 236 -12.87 -17.00 28.05
CA SER A 236 -13.86 -17.40 27.06
C SER A 236 -13.72 -16.58 25.77
N GLU A 237 -14.20 -17.13 24.67
CA GLU A 237 -14.26 -16.41 23.40
C GLU A 237 -15.50 -15.49 23.40
N GLN A 238 -15.31 -14.24 23.05
CA GLN A 238 -16.33 -13.20 22.97
C GLN A 238 -16.48 -12.69 21.53
N GLU A 239 -17.69 -12.34 21.11
CA GLU A 239 -17.98 -11.71 19.82
C GLU A 239 -17.62 -10.21 19.86
N GLU A 240 -16.35 -9.92 19.95
CA GLU A 240 -15.81 -8.55 19.97
C GLU A 240 -14.42 -8.51 19.34
N PRO A 241 -14.01 -7.36 18.77
CA PRO A 241 -12.65 -7.20 18.24
C PRO A 241 -11.62 -7.11 19.37
N GLY A 242 -10.39 -7.49 19.04
CA GLY A 242 -9.24 -7.30 19.91
C GLY A 242 -8.84 -5.81 20.00
N VAL A 243 -8.14 -5.45 21.08
CA VAL A 243 -7.80 -4.06 21.43
C VAL A 243 -7.09 -3.31 20.30
N PHE A 244 -6.16 -3.97 19.60
CA PHE A 244 -5.42 -3.34 18.51
C PHE A 244 -6.31 -3.03 17.31
N ILE A 245 -7.18 -3.97 16.93
CA ILE A 245 -8.15 -3.76 15.82
C ILE A 245 -9.12 -2.65 16.17
N GLU A 246 -9.64 -2.58 17.40
CA GLU A 246 -10.49 -1.47 17.86
C GLU A 246 -9.78 -0.12 17.68
N GLU A 247 -8.54 0.00 18.19
CA GLU A 247 -7.79 1.25 18.10
C GLU A 247 -7.45 1.61 16.65
N LEU A 248 -7.07 0.64 15.81
CA LEU A 248 -6.75 0.86 14.41
C LEU A 248 -7.96 1.36 13.61
N THR A 249 -9.10 0.67 13.72
CA THR A 249 -10.32 1.06 13.01
C THR A 249 -10.82 2.42 13.46
N ARG A 250 -10.78 2.69 14.76
CA ARG A 250 -11.13 4.01 15.33
C ARG A 250 -10.22 5.12 14.78
N LEU A 251 -8.91 4.89 14.68
CA LEU A 251 -7.95 5.87 14.15
C LEU A 251 -8.17 6.16 12.66
N ILE A 252 -8.44 5.13 11.85
CA ILE A 252 -8.73 5.29 10.41
C ILE A 252 -10.00 6.14 10.25
N GLN A 253 -11.08 5.81 10.97
CA GLN A 253 -12.34 6.54 10.93
C GLN A 253 -12.18 7.98 11.43
N LYS A 254 -11.46 8.21 12.53
CA LYS A 254 -11.20 9.56 13.08
C LYS A 254 -10.49 10.47 12.09
N ARG A 255 -9.71 9.90 11.17
CA ARG A 255 -9.01 10.64 10.11
C ARG A 255 -9.90 10.92 8.88
N GLY A 256 -11.16 10.51 8.89
CA GLY A 256 -12.07 10.65 7.76
C GLY A 256 -11.68 9.78 6.55
N LEU A 257 -10.87 8.75 6.76
CA LEU A 257 -10.46 7.85 5.69
C LEU A 257 -11.51 6.75 5.49
N PRO A 258 -11.70 6.27 4.24
CA PRO A 258 -12.50 5.09 4.01
C PRO A 258 -11.88 3.90 4.76
N LEU A 259 -12.70 3.20 5.55
CA LEU A 259 -12.25 2.01 6.25
C LEU A 259 -12.15 0.85 5.24
N PRO A 260 -10.95 0.28 5.01
CA PRO A 260 -10.83 -0.93 4.20
C PRO A 260 -11.63 -2.09 4.82
N PRO A 261 -11.98 -3.13 4.05
CA PRO A 261 -12.55 -4.34 4.62
C PRO A 261 -11.68 -4.88 5.77
N VAL A 262 -12.28 -5.12 6.93
CA VAL A 262 -11.59 -5.71 8.10
C VAL A 262 -12.19 -7.08 8.34
N PHE A 263 -11.37 -8.12 8.36
CA PHE A 263 -11.84 -9.48 8.58
C PHE A 263 -10.77 -10.37 9.24
N GLY A 264 -11.22 -11.38 9.98
CA GLY A 264 -10.36 -12.30 10.68
C GLY A 264 -10.19 -13.62 9.94
N VAL A 265 -8.97 -14.16 9.98
CA VAL A 265 -8.72 -15.56 9.68
C VAL A 265 -8.60 -16.29 11.01
N ARG A 266 -9.37 -17.37 11.15
CA ARG A 266 -9.40 -18.11 12.40
C ARG A 266 -8.17 -19.02 12.51
N ARG A 267 -7.65 -19.11 13.69
CA ARG A 267 -6.74 -20.18 14.06
C ARG A 267 -7.41 -21.54 13.77
N THR A 268 -6.76 -22.39 13.00
CA THR A 268 -7.26 -23.74 12.69
C THR A 268 -6.32 -24.78 13.26
N LEU A 269 -6.89 -25.73 13.98
CA LEU A 269 -6.16 -26.92 14.36
C LEU A 269 -5.96 -27.82 13.12
N PRO A 270 -4.82 -28.47 12.96
CA PRO A 270 -4.60 -29.44 11.87
C PRO A 270 -5.69 -30.51 11.87
N GLY A 271 -6.32 -30.76 10.70
CA GLY A 271 -7.30 -31.82 10.52
C GLY A 271 -8.77 -31.39 10.49
N GLU A 272 -9.10 -30.16 10.85
CA GLU A 272 -10.46 -29.64 10.72
C GLU A 272 -10.60 -28.90 9.39
N GLY A 273 -11.13 -29.41 8.33
CA GLY A 273 -11.32 -28.80 6.99
C GLY A 273 -11.73 -27.33 6.91
N GLY A 274 -11.57 -26.62 8.03
CA GLY A 274 -11.85 -25.19 8.20
C GLY A 274 -10.86 -24.26 7.49
N LEU A 275 -9.60 -24.67 7.28
CA LEU A 275 -8.58 -23.83 6.66
C LEU A 275 -8.91 -23.57 5.17
N GLU A 276 -9.25 -24.59 4.40
CA GLU A 276 -9.61 -24.44 2.99
C GLU A 276 -10.82 -23.52 2.81
N LYS A 277 -11.84 -23.68 3.65
CA LYS A 277 -13.01 -22.81 3.63
C LYS A 277 -12.63 -21.34 3.92
N GLN A 278 -11.76 -21.12 4.90
CA GLN A 278 -11.27 -19.78 5.21
C GLN A 278 -10.43 -19.18 4.08
N LEU A 279 -9.53 -19.97 3.48
CA LEU A 279 -8.75 -19.54 2.31
C LEU A 279 -9.64 -19.20 1.12
N GLN A 280 -10.72 -19.97 0.90
CA GLN A 280 -11.71 -19.65 -0.11
C GLN A 280 -12.42 -18.32 0.18
N GLN A 281 -12.82 -18.07 1.42
CA GLN A 281 -13.40 -16.78 1.81
C GLN A 281 -12.43 -15.60 1.63
N VAL A 282 -11.16 -15.79 1.95
CA VAL A 282 -10.11 -14.78 1.68
C VAL A 282 -9.99 -14.53 0.18
N ARG A 283 -9.93 -15.59 -0.64
CA ARG A 283 -9.86 -15.48 -2.11
C ARG A 283 -11.03 -14.69 -2.69
N GLU A 284 -12.25 -14.99 -2.24
CA GLU A 284 -13.46 -14.28 -2.68
C GLU A 284 -13.40 -12.79 -2.34
N ARG A 285 -12.96 -12.45 -1.13
CA ARG A 285 -12.79 -11.05 -0.70
C ARG A 285 -11.70 -10.32 -1.50
N LEU A 286 -10.61 -10.99 -1.86
CA LEU A 286 -9.56 -10.42 -2.70
C LEU A 286 -9.97 -10.26 -4.17
N SER A 287 -10.90 -11.10 -4.66
CA SER A 287 -11.41 -11.06 -6.04
C SER A 287 -12.53 -10.04 -6.24
N GLY A 288 -13.13 -9.52 -5.20
CA GLY A 288 -14.41 -8.80 -5.18
C GLY A 288 -14.37 -7.34 -5.62
N ASN A 289 -13.40 -6.88 -6.41
CA ASN A 289 -13.56 -5.67 -7.23
C ASN A 289 -12.50 -5.57 -8.35
N PRO A 290 -12.80 -5.95 -9.60
CA PRO A 290 -11.90 -5.74 -10.73
C PRO A 290 -12.09 -4.33 -11.31
N GLN A 291 -11.59 -3.31 -10.64
CA GLN A 291 -11.35 -1.99 -11.23
C GLN A 291 -9.90 -1.59 -11.04
N GLY A 292 -8.99 -2.46 -11.46
CA GLY A 292 -7.62 -2.09 -11.78
C GLY A 292 -7.57 -1.44 -13.17
N PRO A 293 -6.69 -0.46 -13.42
CA PRO A 293 -6.53 0.10 -14.75
C PRO A 293 -6.12 -1.00 -15.72
N GLU A 294 -6.84 -1.12 -16.85
CA GLU A 294 -6.46 -1.98 -17.95
C GLU A 294 -4.99 -1.72 -18.32
N CYS A 295 -4.18 -2.76 -18.18
CA CYS A 295 -2.84 -2.75 -18.74
C CYS A 295 -3.00 -2.65 -20.27
N LEU A 296 -2.70 -1.48 -20.82
CA LEU A 296 -2.57 -1.32 -22.27
C LEU A 296 -1.40 -2.20 -22.72
N GLY A 297 -1.72 -3.26 -23.48
CA GLY A 297 -0.78 -4.16 -24.12
C GLY A 297 0.09 -3.46 -25.18
#